data_450cd509bf86a6649ebe1a187c69e903
#
_entry.id   450cd509bf86a6649ebe1a187c69e903
#
_cell.length_a   1.000
_cell.length_b   1.000
_cell.length_c   1.000
_cell.angle_alpha   90.00
_cell.angle_beta   90.00
_cell.angle_gamma   90.00
#
_symmetry.space_group_name_H-M   'P 1'
#
loop_
_entity.id
_entity.type
_entity.pdbx_description
1 polymer ?
#
loop_
_entity_poly.entity_id
_entity_poly.type
_entity_poly.pdbx_seq_one_letter_code
_entity_poly.pdbx_strand_id
1 'polypeptide(L)'
;MAQQISDTQVAIIGGGITGATLARELSKYKVDVCLLEKESACGFGVTKVCQGLVHGGIAYLASRIVKFHKNMDFMEYLKQPYNLKERLGNLGREDYFNLAPVLGLEIHRPGRLMLAENQEDLDMVNRIKEMAEFQGIRGIEVLDKAALLEREPRVNEKYIGGLYDPSEAVILPTDWTFAMVDHAQQNGAHIMKETVVEDIEEKKNHYILKTNRGKIKAEYVVNAAGLYADEIAGMVDAADFEVTGWKAQLLIVENRDFIHHVMCLVPQPQRGRLLIPTTHNSIVVAHSFEPMTHKGDKDTTREKLDELMTWPMEMIPDISRKHLVSSFAGYLMYNTKNPSDHLMESPKRGFINAVVGAPGLGPAPAIAREIVSMLADQGLELVARSDFNPYLSREPHFMDLSSEEKNIRIATEPAYGHMVCRCMHVSEQEIRAAVRAGAKTLDEVKFRTLAGMGRCQGGFCASRVIQIMAEELQVSPVEITKKGGGSFMLKSKTKSFGEEGPGEVAG
;
A
#
# COMPACT_ATOMS: atom_id res chain seq x y z
N MET A 1 36.10 15.85 2.77
CA MET A 1 35.15 16.78 2.14
C MET A 1 34.11 17.16 3.20
N ALA A 2 33.81 18.45 3.39
CA ALA A 2 32.74 18.87 4.28
C ALA A 2 31.43 18.27 3.77
N GLN A 3 30.72 17.49 4.60
CA GLN A 3 29.42 16.94 4.24
C GLN A 3 28.47 18.10 3.97
N GLN A 4 27.96 18.19 2.76
CA GLN A 4 27.01 19.25 2.37
C GLN A 4 25.74 19.08 3.22
N ILE A 5 25.33 20.14 3.90
CA ILE A 5 24.08 20.19 4.65
C ILE A 5 23.04 20.75 3.68
N SER A 6 21.95 20.01 3.45
CA SER A 6 20.75 20.56 2.80
C SER A 6 19.75 21.00 3.86
N ASP A 7 19.11 22.14 3.65
CA ASP A 7 18.09 22.67 4.56
C ASP A 7 16.70 22.38 4.00
N THR A 8 15.76 22.06 4.88
CA THR A 8 14.33 21.91 4.56
C THR A 8 13.50 22.40 5.76
N GLN A 9 12.25 22.78 5.52
CA GLN A 9 11.35 23.10 6.64
C GLN A 9 10.81 21.83 7.28
N VAL A 10 10.32 20.89 6.46
CA VAL A 10 9.75 19.63 6.94
C VAL A 10 10.49 18.43 6.33
N ALA A 11 11.12 17.62 7.18
CA ALA A 11 11.65 16.32 6.81
C ALA A 11 10.64 15.22 7.17
N ILE A 12 10.27 14.40 6.20
CA ILE A 12 9.40 13.22 6.37
C ILE A 12 10.26 11.98 6.28
N ILE A 13 10.30 11.16 7.33
CA ILE A 13 11.08 9.93 7.37
C ILE A 13 10.16 8.75 7.07
N GLY A 14 10.35 8.11 5.90
CA GLY A 14 9.57 6.99 5.41
C GLY A 14 8.63 7.36 4.26
N GLY A 15 8.89 6.76 3.09
CA GLY A 15 8.13 6.93 1.84
C GLY A 15 7.01 5.91 1.64
N GLY A 16 6.44 5.34 2.72
CA GLY A 16 5.21 4.56 2.65
C GLY A 16 4.01 5.42 2.28
N ILE A 17 2.83 4.81 2.13
CA ILE A 17 1.61 5.56 1.72
C ILE A 17 1.34 6.77 2.63
N THR A 18 1.60 6.67 3.94
CA THR A 18 1.42 7.77 4.88
C THR A 18 2.34 8.96 4.58
N GLY A 19 3.65 8.70 4.47
CA GLY A 19 4.63 9.77 4.18
C GLY A 19 4.48 10.35 2.78
N ALA A 20 4.18 9.51 1.78
CA ALA A 20 3.92 9.93 0.40
C ALA A 20 2.69 10.85 0.31
N THR A 21 1.61 10.48 0.99
CA THR A 21 0.39 11.30 1.04
C THR A 21 0.62 12.61 1.79
N LEU A 22 1.40 12.58 2.89
CA LEU A 22 1.78 13.78 3.63
C LEU A 22 2.64 14.74 2.78
N ALA A 23 3.62 14.22 2.05
CA ALA A 23 4.44 15.03 1.14
C ALA A 23 3.57 15.72 0.09
N ARG A 24 2.61 15.01 -0.50
CA ARG A 24 1.62 15.58 -1.42
C ARG A 24 0.75 16.64 -0.74
N GLU A 25 0.29 16.40 0.48
CA GLU A 25 -0.58 17.34 1.20
C GLU A 25 0.16 18.64 1.52
N LEU A 26 1.40 18.54 2.01
CA LEU A 26 2.26 19.71 2.30
C LEU A 26 2.66 20.47 1.04
N SER A 27 2.80 19.80 -0.13
CA SER A 27 3.16 20.48 -1.38
C SER A 27 2.11 21.47 -1.90
N LYS A 28 0.91 21.51 -1.29
CA LYS A 28 -0.10 22.55 -1.52
C LYS A 28 0.31 23.92 -0.97
N TYR A 29 1.27 23.96 -0.07
CA TYR A 29 1.70 25.15 0.65
C TYR A 29 3.12 25.54 0.26
N LYS A 30 3.49 26.78 0.55
CA LYS A 30 4.86 27.31 0.38
C LYS A 30 5.75 26.78 1.50
N VAL A 31 5.92 25.46 1.54
CA VAL A 31 6.72 24.74 2.53
C VAL A 31 7.76 23.91 1.79
N ASP A 32 9.00 24.00 2.23
CA ASP A 32 10.08 23.14 1.77
C ASP A 32 9.95 21.75 2.40
N VAL A 33 9.66 20.75 1.59
CA VAL A 33 9.44 19.36 2.03
C VAL A 33 10.50 18.43 1.46
N CYS A 34 11.12 17.65 2.34
CA CYS A 34 12.03 16.58 1.97
C CYS A 34 11.53 15.24 2.53
N LEU A 35 11.24 14.29 1.65
CA LEU A 35 10.86 12.93 2.02
C LEU A 35 12.05 12.00 1.82
N LEU A 36 12.38 11.26 2.89
CA LEU A 36 13.52 10.33 2.97
C LEU A 36 12.99 8.89 2.98
N GLU A 37 13.42 8.09 2.01
CA GLU A 37 13.07 6.68 1.91
C GLU A 37 14.34 5.82 1.83
N LYS A 38 14.45 4.82 2.69
CA LYS A 38 15.61 3.93 2.74
C LYS A 38 15.68 2.92 1.59
N GLU A 39 14.53 2.52 1.08
CA GLU A 39 14.45 1.57 -0.04
C GLU A 39 14.70 2.30 -1.39
N SER A 40 14.88 1.52 -2.45
CA SER A 40 15.05 2.06 -3.80
C SER A 40 13.80 2.77 -4.32
N ALA A 41 12.63 2.51 -3.77
CA ALA A 41 11.38 3.17 -4.12
C ALA A 41 10.49 3.44 -2.92
N CYS A 42 9.72 4.51 -2.99
CA CYS A 42 8.63 4.76 -2.06
C CYS A 42 7.59 3.64 -2.16
N GLY A 43 6.95 3.33 -1.03
CA GLY A 43 5.96 2.25 -0.95
C GLY A 43 6.56 0.84 -0.77
N PHE A 44 7.88 0.65 -0.79
CA PHE A 44 8.52 -0.68 -0.72
C PHE A 44 8.63 -1.27 0.70
N GLY A 45 8.14 -0.57 1.71
CA GLY A 45 7.91 -1.11 3.05
C GLY A 45 6.64 -1.96 3.14
N VAL A 46 5.86 -1.75 4.20
CA VAL A 46 4.57 -2.47 4.44
C VAL A 46 3.53 -2.16 3.36
N THR A 47 3.59 -1.00 2.72
CA THR A 47 2.61 -0.59 1.71
C THR A 47 2.54 -1.55 0.53
N LYS A 48 3.66 -2.03 -0.03
CA LYS A 48 3.64 -2.93 -1.20
C LYS A 48 3.11 -4.33 -0.91
N VAL A 49 3.05 -4.71 0.35
CA VAL A 49 2.53 -6.01 0.81
C VAL A 49 1.15 -5.87 1.47
N CYS A 50 0.51 -4.71 1.33
CA CYS A 50 -0.85 -4.46 1.75
C CYS A 50 -1.85 -5.10 0.78
N GLN A 51 -3.00 -5.47 1.31
CA GLN A 51 -4.09 -6.13 0.57
C GLN A 51 -4.83 -5.21 -0.43
N GLY A 52 -4.59 -3.90 -0.38
CA GLY A 52 -5.23 -2.94 -1.27
C GLY A 52 -6.63 -2.48 -0.85
N LEU A 53 -7.12 -2.88 0.30
CA LEU A 53 -8.47 -2.52 0.77
C LEU A 53 -8.54 -1.07 1.27
N VAL A 54 -9.46 -0.32 0.68
CA VAL A 54 -10.00 0.94 1.23
C VAL A 54 -11.33 0.59 1.88
N HIS A 55 -11.26 0.31 3.17
CA HIS A 55 -12.35 -0.29 3.91
C HIS A 55 -13.64 0.54 3.90
N GLY A 56 -14.75 -0.14 3.67
CA GLY A 56 -16.10 0.37 3.85
C GLY A 56 -16.49 0.56 5.31
N GLY A 57 -17.61 1.24 5.54
CA GLY A 57 -18.08 1.57 6.88
C GLY A 57 -18.29 0.37 7.80
N ILE A 58 -18.80 -0.74 7.27
CA ILE A 58 -19.05 -1.95 8.09
C ILE A 58 -17.78 -2.68 8.52
N ALA A 59 -16.64 -2.48 7.85
CA ALA A 59 -15.39 -3.13 8.25
C ALA A 59 -14.94 -2.69 9.66
N TYR A 60 -15.11 -1.41 9.98
CA TYR A 60 -14.82 -0.88 11.31
C TYR A 60 -15.87 -1.30 12.33
N LEU A 61 -17.15 -1.33 11.95
CA LEU A 61 -18.24 -1.85 12.79
C LEU A 61 -18.05 -3.32 13.14
N ALA A 62 -17.72 -4.15 12.16
CA ALA A 62 -17.48 -5.57 12.38
C ALA A 62 -16.37 -5.79 13.43
N SER A 63 -15.32 -4.95 13.42
CA SER A 63 -14.28 -5.01 14.46
C SER A 63 -14.80 -4.63 15.85
N ARG A 64 -15.76 -3.71 15.95
CA ARG A 64 -16.43 -3.36 17.20
C ARG A 64 -17.27 -4.51 17.75
N ILE A 65 -18.03 -5.19 16.90
CA ILE A 65 -18.86 -6.34 17.30
C ILE A 65 -18.00 -7.45 17.91
N VAL A 66 -16.85 -7.77 17.28
CA VAL A 66 -15.94 -8.78 17.81
C VAL A 66 -15.39 -8.41 19.20
N LYS A 67 -15.26 -7.12 19.49
CA LYS A 67 -14.83 -6.60 20.80
C LYS A 67 -15.97 -6.44 21.80
N PHE A 68 -17.20 -6.57 21.37
CA PHE A 68 -18.37 -6.43 22.24
C PHE A 68 -18.44 -7.57 23.27
N HIS A 69 -18.42 -7.21 24.54
CA HIS A 69 -18.58 -8.16 25.63
C HIS A 69 -20.05 -8.32 26.00
N LYS A 70 -20.51 -9.56 26.19
CA LYS A 70 -21.90 -9.89 26.51
C LYS A 70 -22.51 -9.18 27.74
N ASN A 71 -21.66 -8.57 28.57
CA ASN A 71 -22.05 -7.87 29.81
C ASN A 71 -22.29 -6.37 29.65
N MET A 72 -22.13 -5.82 28.42
CA MET A 72 -22.40 -4.41 28.12
C MET A 72 -23.74 -4.28 27.42
N ASP A 73 -24.47 -3.18 27.68
CA ASP A 73 -25.60 -2.82 26.83
C ASP A 73 -25.08 -2.48 25.43
N PHE A 74 -25.64 -3.16 24.44
CA PHE A 74 -25.19 -3.04 23.05
C PHE A 74 -25.40 -1.64 22.51
N MET A 75 -26.52 -1.00 22.79
CA MET A 75 -26.81 0.36 22.33
C MET A 75 -25.90 1.40 23.01
N GLU A 76 -25.58 1.20 24.30
CA GLU A 76 -24.61 2.06 25.00
C GLU A 76 -23.18 1.89 24.42
N TYR A 77 -22.81 0.68 24.06
CA TYR A 77 -21.53 0.43 23.39
C TYR A 77 -21.42 1.15 22.03
N LEU A 78 -22.50 1.17 21.26
CA LEU A 78 -22.56 1.85 19.96
C LEU A 78 -22.48 3.39 20.07
N LYS A 79 -22.93 3.96 21.19
CA LYS A 79 -22.83 5.41 21.45
C LYS A 79 -21.41 5.85 21.77
N GLN A 80 -20.47 4.93 22.07
CA GLN A 80 -19.09 5.30 22.28
C GLN A 80 -18.50 5.95 21.02
N PRO A 81 -17.73 7.04 21.16
CA PRO A 81 -17.15 7.70 20.02
C PRO A 81 -16.20 6.76 19.25
N TYR A 82 -16.07 6.99 17.96
CA TYR A 82 -15.06 6.32 17.16
C TYR A 82 -13.66 6.64 17.70
N ASN A 83 -12.81 5.62 17.75
CA ASN A 83 -11.39 5.86 17.98
C ASN A 83 -10.75 6.54 16.76
N LEU A 84 -9.50 6.96 16.89
CA LEU A 84 -8.79 7.68 15.85
C LEU A 84 -8.75 6.89 14.53
N LYS A 85 -8.46 5.59 14.58
CA LYS A 85 -8.43 4.69 13.43
C LYS A 85 -9.76 4.63 12.68
N GLU A 86 -10.86 4.48 13.40
CA GLU A 86 -12.21 4.41 12.82
C GLU A 86 -12.62 5.74 12.18
N ARG A 87 -12.37 6.86 12.88
CA ARG A 87 -12.65 8.21 12.39
C ARG A 87 -11.86 8.52 11.13
N LEU A 88 -10.55 8.34 11.16
CA LEU A 88 -9.68 8.65 10.02
C LEU A 88 -9.87 7.66 8.86
N GLY A 89 -10.24 6.42 9.14
CA GLY A 89 -10.55 5.43 8.12
C GLY A 89 -11.76 5.83 7.26
N ASN A 90 -12.83 6.26 7.89
CA ASN A 90 -14.03 6.73 7.19
C ASN A 90 -13.77 8.02 6.39
N LEU A 91 -13.03 8.99 6.97
CA LEU A 91 -12.67 10.22 6.27
C LEU A 91 -11.71 9.97 5.11
N GLY A 92 -10.70 9.13 5.29
CA GLY A 92 -9.69 8.84 4.27
C GLY A 92 -10.26 8.11 3.05
N ARG A 93 -11.30 7.28 3.23
CA ARG A 93 -12.00 6.64 2.11
C ARG A 93 -12.58 7.68 1.14
N GLU A 94 -13.29 8.69 1.64
CA GLU A 94 -13.85 9.76 0.81
C GLU A 94 -12.76 10.54 0.09
N ASP A 95 -11.62 10.75 0.74
CA ASP A 95 -10.47 11.41 0.11
C ASP A 95 -9.92 10.62 -1.07
N TYR A 96 -9.85 9.29 -1.00
CA TYR A 96 -9.43 8.48 -2.15
C TYR A 96 -10.35 8.69 -3.35
N PHE A 97 -11.67 8.72 -3.12
CA PHE A 97 -12.64 8.94 -4.20
C PHE A 97 -12.50 10.33 -4.84
N ASN A 98 -12.19 11.35 -4.04
CA ASN A 98 -11.95 12.71 -4.53
C ASN A 98 -10.60 12.85 -5.24
N LEU A 99 -9.58 12.10 -4.81
CA LEU A 99 -8.23 12.15 -5.37
C LEU A 99 -8.08 11.35 -6.67
N ALA A 100 -8.83 10.27 -6.83
CA ALA A 100 -8.73 9.39 -7.99
C ALA A 100 -8.78 10.15 -9.34
N PRO A 101 -9.80 10.99 -9.63
CA PRO A 101 -9.90 11.66 -10.91
C PRO A 101 -8.80 12.72 -11.13
N VAL A 102 -8.30 13.37 -10.07
CA VAL A 102 -7.26 14.39 -10.19
C VAL A 102 -5.85 13.81 -10.33
N LEU A 103 -5.65 12.58 -9.86
CA LEU A 103 -4.38 11.87 -9.96
C LEU A 103 -4.34 10.84 -11.10
N GLY A 104 -5.43 10.72 -11.89
CA GLY A 104 -5.53 9.73 -12.96
C GLY A 104 -5.41 8.29 -12.45
N LEU A 105 -6.02 8.00 -11.30
CA LEU A 105 -5.95 6.70 -10.65
C LEU A 105 -7.30 5.98 -10.67
N GLU A 106 -7.23 4.65 -10.73
CA GLU A 106 -8.41 3.81 -10.66
C GLU A 106 -8.72 3.39 -9.22
N ILE A 107 -10.03 3.30 -8.93
CA ILE A 107 -10.57 2.67 -7.74
C ILE A 107 -11.58 1.62 -8.20
N HIS A 108 -11.27 0.37 -7.92
CA HIS A 108 -12.24 -0.69 -8.08
C HIS A 108 -13.21 -0.70 -6.89
N ARG A 109 -14.53 -0.76 -7.16
CA ARG A 109 -15.60 -0.72 -6.15
C ARG A 109 -16.42 -2.00 -6.16
N PRO A 110 -15.83 -3.14 -5.76
CA PRO A 110 -16.51 -4.41 -5.80
C PRO A 110 -17.60 -4.52 -4.71
N GLY A 111 -17.55 -3.67 -3.68
CA GLY A 111 -18.30 -3.92 -2.46
C GLY A 111 -17.76 -5.14 -1.70
N ARG A 112 -18.41 -5.47 -0.59
CA ARG A 112 -18.06 -6.62 0.27
C ARG A 112 -19.26 -7.53 0.48
N LEU A 113 -19.04 -8.83 0.38
CA LEU A 113 -19.96 -9.88 0.79
C LEU A 113 -19.43 -10.58 2.04
N MET A 114 -20.19 -10.53 3.12
CA MET A 114 -19.98 -11.38 4.31
C MET A 114 -20.88 -12.59 4.19
N LEU A 115 -20.30 -13.79 4.16
CA LEU A 115 -21.02 -15.04 3.94
C LEU A 115 -21.45 -15.68 5.25
N ALA A 116 -22.68 -16.14 5.33
CA ALA A 116 -23.29 -16.84 6.47
C ALA A 116 -23.39 -18.34 6.16
N GLU A 117 -22.86 -19.18 7.05
CA GLU A 117 -22.91 -20.65 6.93
C GLU A 117 -24.12 -21.26 7.68
N ASN A 118 -24.66 -20.55 8.68
CA ASN A 118 -25.69 -21.05 9.56
C ASN A 118 -26.58 -19.89 10.10
N GLN A 119 -27.60 -20.22 10.89
CA GLN A 119 -28.53 -19.25 11.43
C GLN A 119 -27.86 -18.26 12.40
N GLU A 120 -26.87 -18.68 13.19
CA GLU A 120 -26.11 -17.78 14.09
C GLU A 120 -25.38 -16.70 13.32
N ASP A 121 -24.79 -17.07 12.17
CA ASP A 121 -24.16 -16.12 11.25
C ASP A 121 -25.19 -15.14 10.67
N LEU A 122 -26.41 -15.59 10.28
CA LEU A 122 -27.46 -14.70 9.79
C LEU A 122 -27.97 -13.75 10.88
N ASP A 123 -28.07 -14.21 12.12
CA ASP A 123 -28.43 -13.35 13.25
C ASP A 123 -27.37 -12.27 13.49
N MET A 124 -26.09 -12.61 13.31
CA MET A 124 -24.99 -11.65 13.37
C MET A 124 -25.05 -10.65 12.20
N VAL A 125 -25.34 -11.11 11.00
CA VAL A 125 -25.55 -10.26 9.81
C VAL A 125 -26.64 -9.21 10.06
N ASN A 126 -27.77 -9.62 10.63
CA ASN A 126 -28.86 -8.71 10.96
C ASN A 126 -28.43 -7.66 12.00
N ARG A 127 -27.69 -8.06 13.02
CA ARG A 127 -27.13 -7.12 14.02
C ARG A 127 -26.16 -6.12 13.38
N ILE A 128 -25.29 -6.56 12.46
CA ILE A 128 -24.38 -5.66 11.72
C ILE A 128 -25.19 -4.63 10.93
N LYS A 129 -26.27 -5.05 10.27
CA LYS A 129 -27.17 -4.16 9.54
C LYS A 129 -27.81 -3.12 10.45
N GLU A 130 -28.40 -3.53 11.58
CA GLU A 130 -29.01 -2.62 12.56
C GLU A 130 -27.98 -1.58 13.06
N MET A 131 -26.75 -2.02 13.34
CA MET A 131 -25.68 -1.11 13.73
C MET A 131 -25.30 -0.13 12.62
N ALA A 132 -25.20 -0.60 11.38
CA ALA A 132 -24.90 0.24 10.24
C ALA A 132 -25.97 1.32 10.05
N GLU A 133 -27.24 0.94 10.13
CA GLU A 133 -28.38 1.87 10.06
C GLU A 133 -28.34 2.91 11.19
N PHE A 134 -28.10 2.47 12.43
CA PHE A 134 -27.96 3.36 13.59
C PHE A 134 -26.85 4.39 13.41
N GLN A 135 -25.76 4.01 12.75
CA GLN A 135 -24.61 4.90 12.48
C GLN A 135 -24.73 5.66 11.15
N GLY A 136 -25.87 5.54 10.47
CA GLY A 136 -26.12 6.25 9.21
C GLY A 136 -25.37 5.69 8.00
N ILE A 137 -24.80 4.47 8.11
CA ILE A 137 -24.18 3.77 6.97
C ILE A 137 -25.33 3.23 6.10
N ARG A 138 -25.35 3.60 4.83
CA ARG A 138 -26.44 3.30 3.91
C ARG A 138 -26.04 2.26 2.87
N GLY A 139 -27.07 1.62 2.27
CA GLY A 139 -26.88 0.67 1.17
C GLY A 139 -26.50 -0.75 1.62
N ILE A 140 -26.55 -1.03 2.93
CA ILE A 140 -26.28 -2.37 3.46
C ILE A 140 -27.49 -3.26 3.20
N GLU A 141 -27.28 -4.40 2.57
CA GLU A 141 -28.31 -5.35 2.21
C GLU A 141 -28.06 -6.71 2.90
N VAL A 142 -29.11 -7.28 3.51
CA VAL A 142 -29.08 -8.68 3.92
C VAL A 142 -29.57 -9.52 2.74
N LEU A 143 -28.79 -10.51 2.38
CA LEU A 143 -29.04 -11.40 1.26
C LEU A 143 -29.50 -12.77 1.76
N ASP A 144 -30.55 -13.29 1.19
CA ASP A 144 -30.86 -14.72 1.26
C ASP A 144 -29.96 -15.51 0.30
N LYS A 145 -30.08 -16.84 0.29
CA LYS A 145 -29.28 -17.72 -0.56
C LYS A 145 -29.47 -17.41 -2.04
N ALA A 146 -30.69 -17.10 -2.50
CA ALA A 146 -30.96 -16.84 -3.90
C ALA A 146 -30.28 -15.54 -4.36
N ALA A 147 -30.43 -14.45 -3.61
CA ALA A 147 -29.79 -13.17 -3.89
C ALA A 147 -28.24 -13.25 -3.79
N LEU A 148 -27.71 -14.08 -2.88
CA LEU A 148 -26.27 -14.34 -2.80
C LEU A 148 -25.74 -15.02 -4.06
N LEU A 149 -26.41 -16.09 -4.53
CA LEU A 149 -26.02 -16.83 -5.71
C LEU A 149 -26.21 -16.04 -7.02
N GLU A 150 -27.15 -15.10 -7.05
CA GLU A 150 -27.29 -14.16 -8.18
C GLU A 150 -26.08 -13.22 -8.27
N ARG A 151 -25.57 -12.71 -7.13
CA ARG A 151 -24.42 -11.80 -7.08
C ARG A 151 -23.07 -12.51 -7.28
N GLU A 152 -22.93 -13.70 -6.70
CA GLU A 152 -21.72 -14.53 -6.79
C GLU A 152 -22.09 -15.97 -7.18
N PRO A 153 -22.28 -16.23 -8.48
CA PRO A 153 -22.80 -17.51 -8.95
C PRO A 153 -21.87 -18.71 -8.67
N ARG A 154 -20.60 -18.46 -8.36
CA ARG A 154 -19.59 -19.49 -8.12
C ARG A 154 -19.32 -19.74 -6.64
N VAL A 155 -20.01 -19.01 -5.74
CA VAL A 155 -19.88 -19.26 -4.30
C VAL A 155 -20.44 -20.64 -3.95
N ASN A 156 -19.82 -21.30 -2.99
CA ASN A 156 -20.25 -22.62 -2.54
C ASN A 156 -21.70 -22.58 -2.00
N GLU A 157 -22.54 -23.49 -2.47
CA GLU A 157 -23.96 -23.58 -2.09
C GLU A 157 -24.21 -23.89 -0.61
N LYS A 158 -23.17 -24.21 0.18
CA LYS A 158 -23.27 -24.36 1.62
C LYS A 158 -23.65 -23.06 2.35
N TYR A 159 -23.34 -21.88 1.75
CA TYR A 159 -23.72 -20.60 2.32
C TYR A 159 -25.22 -20.34 2.16
N ILE A 160 -25.85 -19.95 3.25
CA ILE A 160 -27.32 -19.79 3.33
C ILE A 160 -27.78 -18.36 3.13
N GLY A 161 -26.85 -17.41 3.02
CA GLY A 161 -27.08 -15.99 2.82
C GLY A 161 -25.86 -15.16 3.20
N GLY A 162 -26.08 -13.87 3.46
CA GLY A 162 -24.98 -12.98 3.84
C GLY A 162 -25.37 -11.51 3.94
N LEU A 163 -24.36 -10.65 3.97
CA LEU A 163 -24.52 -9.20 4.01
C LEU A 163 -23.67 -8.56 2.91
N TYR A 164 -24.27 -7.66 2.16
CA TYR A 164 -23.58 -6.86 1.15
C TYR A 164 -23.37 -5.42 1.63
N ASP A 165 -22.13 -4.94 1.52
CA ASP A 165 -21.74 -3.54 1.73
C ASP A 165 -21.18 -2.97 0.41
N PRO A 166 -21.85 -2.02 -0.24
CA PRO A 166 -21.39 -1.42 -1.49
C PRO A 166 -20.20 -0.47 -1.31
N SER A 167 -19.86 -0.11 -0.08
CA SER A 167 -18.87 0.95 0.21
C SER A 167 -17.41 0.49 0.22
N GLU A 168 -17.16 -0.82 0.17
CA GLU A 168 -15.79 -1.35 0.11
C GLU A 168 -15.15 -1.09 -1.26
N ALA A 169 -13.90 -0.66 -1.23
CA ALA A 169 -13.14 -0.40 -2.45
C ALA A 169 -11.75 -1.04 -2.40
N VAL A 170 -11.15 -1.22 -3.55
CA VAL A 170 -9.83 -1.82 -3.74
C VAL A 170 -8.98 -0.92 -4.63
N ILE A 171 -7.74 -0.72 -4.26
CA ILE A 171 -6.74 0.04 -5.01
C ILE A 171 -5.44 -0.75 -5.11
N LEU A 172 -4.55 -0.36 -6.01
CA LEU A 172 -3.17 -0.84 -6.02
C LEU A 172 -2.32 0.08 -5.12
N PRO A 173 -1.88 -0.36 -3.92
CA PRO A 173 -1.25 0.53 -2.93
C PRO A 173 0.03 1.18 -3.43
N THR A 174 0.82 0.47 -4.24
CA THR A 174 2.07 0.99 -4.81
C THR A 174 1.81 2.04 -5.86
N ASP A 175 0.83 1.86 -6.73
CA ASP A 175 0.48 2.83 -7.76
C ASP A 175 0.00 4.15 -7.16
N TRP A 176 -0.85 4.06 -6.13
CA TRP A 176 -1.27 5.23 -5.37
C TRP A 176 -0.11 5.92 -4.66
N THR A 177 0.83 5.15 -4.09
CA THR A 177 2.01 5.74 -3.45
C THR A 177 2.90 6.45 -4.45
N PHE A 178 3.13 5.86 -5.63
CA PHE A 178 3.89 6.51 -6.69
C PHE A 178 3.21 7.78 -7.18
N ALA A 179 1.90 7.76 -7.40
CA ALA A 179 1.16 8.95 -7.81
C ALA A 179 1.24 10.07 -6.77
N MET A 180 1.14 9.75 -5.47
CA MET A 180 1.31 10.74 -4.39
C MET A 180 2.71 11.36 -4.42
N VAL A 181 3.75 10.54 -4.59
CA VAL A 181 5.15 10.99 -4.67
C VAL A 181 5.39 11.82 -5.92
N ASP A 182 4.98 11.32 -7.09
CA ASP A 182 5.18 11.99 -8.38
C ASP A 182 4.46 13.36 -8.38
N HIS A 183 3.25 13.42 -7.81
CA HIS A 183 2.50 14.66 -7.66
C HIS A 183 3.15 15.63 -6.65
N ALA A 184 3.68 15.13 -5.53
CA ALA A 184 4.42 15.95 -4.58
C ALA A 184 5.69 16.55 -5.23
N GLN A 185 6.43 15.75 -6.00
CA GLN A 185 7.61 16.23 -6.75
C GLN A 185 7.25 17.26 -7.81
N GLN A 186 6.18 17.04 -8.57
CA GLN A 186 5.66 18.01 -9.54
C GLN A 186 5.36 19.37 -8.89
N ASN A 187 4.96 19.36 -7.61
CA ASN A 187 4.65 20.55 -6.82
C ASN A 187 5.81 20.97 -5.87
N GLY A 188 7.04 20.54 -6.15
CA GLY A 188 8.24 21.07 -5.53
C GLY A 188 8.76 20.33 -4.29
N ALA A 189 8.19 19.19 -3.90
CA ALA A 189 8.76 18.38 -2.83
C ALA A 189 10.01 17.62 -3.30
N HIS A 190 11.02 17.52 -2.43
CA HIS A 190 12.23 16.76 -2.66
C HIS A 190 12.06 15.31 -2.15
N ILE A 191 12.34 14.34 -3.02
CA ILE A 191 12.24 12.92 -2.66
C ILE A 191 13.63 12.28 -2.75
N MET A 192 14.12 11.79 -1.62
CA MET A 192 15.43 11.15 -1.50
C MET A 192 15.26 9.66 -1.22
N LYS A 193 15.31 8.86 -2.28
CA LYS A 193 15.31 7.38 -2.20
C LYS A 193 16.70 6.88 -1.82
N GLU A 194 16.83 5.64 -1.36
CA GLU A 194 18.07 5.01 -0.89
C GLU A 194 18.79 5.88 0.16
N THR A 195 17.99 6.55 1.00
CA THR A 195 18.48 7.47 2.03
C THR A 195 18.04 6.99 3.40
N VAL A 196 18.99 6.40 4.12
CA VAL A 196 18.81 5.88 5.47
C VAL A 196 19.11 6.99 6.47
N VAL A 197 18.17 7.27 7.37
CA VAL A 197 18.43 8.12 8.54
C VAL A 197 19.11 7.23 9.58
N GLU A 198 20.34 7.58 9.96
CA GLU A 198 21.21 6.82 10.86
C GLU A 198 21.20 7.38 12.27
N ASP A 199 20.97 8.70 12.40
CA ASP A 199 20.92 9.41 13.69
C ASP A 199 20.20 10.75 13.51
N ILE A 200 19.62 11.28 14.60
CA ILE A 200 18.95 12.58 14.62
C ILE A 200 19.45 13.37 15.85
N GLU A 201 20.08 14.50 15.58
CA GLU A 201 20.50 15.44 16.65
C GLU A 201 19.41 16.51 16.83
N GLU A 202 18.82 16.58 18.01
CA GLU A 202 17.94 17.68 18.40
C GLU A 202 18.75 18.95 18.72
N LYS A 203 18.34 20.08 18.17
CA LYS A 203 18.87 21.42 18.44
C LYS A 203 17.74 22.30 18.95
N LYS A 204 18.05 23.50 19.43
CA LYS A 204 17.08 24.42 20.07
C LYS A 204 15.81 24.65 19.24
N ASN A 205 15.93 24.80 17.90
CA ASN A 205 14.83 25.15 16.99
C ASN A 205 14.81 24.30 15.72
N HIS A 206 15.61 23.24 15.61
CA HIS A 206 15.68 22.40 14.42
C HIS A 206 16.33 21.05 14.77
N TYR A 207 16.28 20.14 13.82
CA TYR A 207 16.90 18.82 13.87
C TYR A 207 17.98 18.71 12.80
N ILE A 208 19.05 17.94 13.08
CA ILE A 208 20.06 17.53 12.11
C ILE A 208 19.92 16.02 11.91
N LEU A 209 19.40 15.61 10.78
CA LEU A 209 19.31 14.21 10.39
C LEU A 209 20.63 13.80 9.74
N LYS A 210 21.31 12.81 10.31
CA LYS A 210 22.49 12.18 9.72
C LYS A 210 22.02 11.01 8.85
N THR A 211 22.44 11.00 7.60
CA THR A 211 22.07 9.98 6.64
C THR A 211 23.31 9.40 5.98
N ASN A 212 23.16 8.21 5.36
CA ASN A 212 24.21 7.62 4.53
C ASN A 212 24.61 8.50 3.31
N ARG A 213 23.86 9.59 3.03
CA ARG A 213 24.10 10.50 1.89
C ARG A 213 24.47 11.92 2.29
N GLY A 214 24.66 12.18 3.59
CA GLY A 214 25.00 13.49 4.13
C GLY A 214 24.06 13.91 5.24
N LYS A 215 24.11 15.20 5.60
CA LYS A 215 23.27 15.75 6.67
C LYS A 215 22.14 16.59 6.11
N ILE A 216 20.98 16.54 6.77
CA ILE A 216 19.82 17.34 6.45
C ILE A 216 19.42 18.10 7.70
N LYS A 217 19.26 19.43 7.59
CA LYS A 217 18.74 20.26 8.65
C LYS A 217 17.24 20.49 8.38
N ALA A 218 16.40 20.23 9.38
CA ALA A 218 14.95 20.39 9.29
C ALA A 218 14.39 21.12 10.50
N GLU A 219 13.43 22.02 10.28
CA GLU A 219 12.72 22.69 11.38
C GLU A 219 11.73 21.73 12.04
N TYR A 220 11.08 20.91 11.23
CA TYR A 220 10.12 19.90 11.65
C TYR A 220 10.50 18.53 11.09
N VAL A 221 10.28 17.50 11.88
CA VAL A 221 10.49 16.09 11.50
C VAL A 221 9.20 15.31 11.71
N VAL A 222 8.74 14.63 10.69
CA VAL A 222 7.63 13.70 10.79
C VAL A 222 8.14 12.29 10.63
N ASN A 223 8.04 11.51 11.69
CA ASN A 223 8.38 10.10 11.73
C ASN A 223 7.23 9.26 11.17
N ALA A 224 7.26 8.97 9.86
CA ALA A 224 6.35 8.08 9.15
C ALA A 224 7.04 6.77 8.74
N ALA A 225 8.06 6.34 9.52
CA ALA A 225 8.91 5.20 9.22
C ALA A 225 8.24 3.82 9.37
N GLY A 226 6.94 3.80 9.67
CA GLY A 226 6.13 2.58 9.70
C GLY A 226 6.67 1.58 10.70
N LEU A 227 7.11 0.42 10.23
CA LEU A 227 7.63 -0.68 11.05
C LEU A 227 8.87 -0.30 11.89
N TYR A 228 9.57 0.76 11.50
CA TYR A 228 10.80 1.25 12.17
C TYR A 228 10.60 2.58 12.91
N ALA A 229 9.34 2.95 13.18
CA ALA A 229 9.04 4.25 13.78
C ALA A 229 9.53 4.38 15.23
N ASP A 230 9.56 3.31 15.99
CA ASP A 230 10.15 3.25 17.33
C ASP A 230 11.67 3.49 17.31
N GLU A 231 12.38 2.93 16.33
CA GLU A 231 13.82 3.15 16.16
C GLU A 231 14.14 4.62 15.83
N ILE A 232 13.36 5.23 14.93
CA ILE A 232 13.51 6.66 14.60
C ILE A 232 13.16 7.54 15.81
N ALA A 233 12.09 7.24 16.54
CA ALA A 233 11.71 7.97 17.74
C ALA A 233 12.78 7.85 18.87
N GLY A 234 13.42 6.67 18.95
CA GLY A 234 14.52 6.43 19.89
C GLY A 234 15.75 7.32 19.66
N MET A 235 16.01 7.75 18.41
CA MET A 235 17.13 8.63 18.10
C MET A 235 17.02 10.04 18.74
N VAL A 236 15.80 10.41 19.18
CA VAL A 236 15.53 11.70 19.84
C VAL A 236 14.90 11.54 21.23
N ASP A 237 15.07 10.39 21.89
CA ASP A 237 14.46 10.07 23.18
C ASP A 237 12.93 10.32 23.24
N ALA A 238 12.24 9.95 22.17
CA ALA A 238 10.79 10.13 21.98
C ALA A 238 10.04 8.80 21.76
N ALA A 239 10.68 7.67 22.07
CA ALA A 239 10.10 6.34 21.97
C ALA A 239 9.62 5.85 23.35
N ASP A 240 8.35 6.07 23.66
CA ASP A 240 7.65 5.44 24.78
C ASP A 240 6.72 4.30 24.30
N PHE A 241 6.98 3.79 23.11
CA PHE A 241 6.28 2.70 22.43
C PHE A 241 7.28 1.83 21.65
N GLU A 242 6.86 0.62 21.37
CA GLU A 242 7.49 -0.27 20.39
C GLU A 242 6.53 -0.52 19.23
N VAL A 243 7.06 -0.78 18.03
CA VAL A 243 6.29 -1.25 16.88
C VAL A 243 6.47 -2.75 16.74
N THR A 244 5.37 -3.45 16.86
CA THR A 244 5.29 -4.91 16.70
C THR A 244 4.09 -5.28 15.83
N GLY A 245 3.76 -6.55 15.71
CA GLY A 245 2.61 -6.97 14.91
C GLY A 245 2.54 -8.46 14.62
N TRP A 246 1.75 -8.74 13.61
CA TRP A 246 1.55 -10.08 13.07
C TRP A 246 2.15 -10.15 11.67
N LYS A 247 2.93 -11.19 11.42
CA LYS A 247 3.32 -11.57 10.07
C LYS A 247 2.10 -12.19 9.39
N ALA A 248 1.84 -11.75 8.18
CA ALA A 248 0.74 -12.21 7.35
C ALA A 248 1.30 -12.75 6.03
N GLN A 249 1.11 -14.02 5.77
CA GLN A 249 1.40 -14.61 4.47
C GLN A 249 0.14 -14.53 3.61
N LEU A 250 0.31 -14.25 2.30
CA LEU A 250 -0.76 -14.04 1.35
C LEU A 250 -0.46 -14.81 0.05
N LEU A 251 -1.53 -15.12 -0.71
CA LEU A 251 -1.43 -15.68 -2.04
C LEU A 251 -2.02 -14.73 -3.08
N ILE A 252 -1.50 -14.79 -4.28
CA ILE A 252 -2.12 -14.23 -5.49
C ILE A 252 -2.61 -15.40 -6.35
N VAL A 253 -3.88 -15.36 -6.67
CA VAL A 253 -4.56 -16.33 -7.52
C VAL A 253 -5.12 -15.62 -8.74
N GLU A 254 -5.09 -16.25 -9.93
CA GLU A 254 -5.80 -15.73 -11.11
C GLU A 254 -7.30 -15.58 -10.82
N ASN A 255 -7.89 -14.45 -11.17
CA ASN A 255 -9.34 -14.32 -11.20
C ASN A 255 -9.85 -14.60 -12.61
N ARG A 256 -10.32 -15.82 -12.83
CA ARG A 256 -10.98 -16.24 -14.07
C ARG A 256 -12.49 -16.05 -13.93
N ASP A 257 -12.89 -14.87 -13.55
CA ASP A 257 -14.28 -14.59 -13.25
C ASP A 257 -14.82 -15.43 -12.09
N PHE A 258 -13.94 -15.72 -11.12
CA PHE A 258 -14.29 -16.52 -9.96
C PHE A 258 -15.04 -15.72 -8.91
N ILE A 259 -14.66 -14.47 -8.72
CA ILE A 259 -15.30 -13.55 -7.76
C ILE A 259 -15.39 -12.13 -8.35
N HIS A 260 -16.44 -11.43 -7.95
CA HIS A 260 -16.70 -10.03 -8.33
C HIS A 260 -16.59 -9.08 -7.12
N HIS A 261 -16.78 -9.60 -5.91
CA HIS A 261 -16.83 -8.84 -4.66
C HIS A 261 -15.70 -9.24 -3.71
N VAL A 262 -15.34 -8.35 -2.81
CA VAL A 262 -14.54 -8.72 -1.64
C VAL A 262 -15.36 -9.68 -0.80
N MET A 263 -14.85 -10.88 -0.55
CA MET A 263 -15.58 -11.91 0.17
C MET A 263 -14.91 -12.21 1.50
N CYS A 264 -15.71 -12.37 2.53
CA CYS A 264 -15.25 -12.85 3.84
C CYS A 264 -16.37 -13.66 4.52
N LEU A 265 -16.03 -14.39 5.57
CA LEU A 265 -17.01 -14.99 6.45
C LEU A 265 -17.51 -13.93 7.44
N VAL A 266 -18.70 -14.15 7.99
CA VAL A 266 -19.22 -13.35 9.10
C VAL A 266 -18.16 -13.27 10.21
N PRO A 267 -17.91 -12.10 10.81
CA PRO A 267 -16.84 -11.90 11.76
C PRO A 267 -16.95 -12.83 12.96
N GLN A 268 -15.92 -13.63 13.16
CA GLN A 268 -15.69 -14.38 14.39
C GLN A 268 -14.25 -14.12 14.84
N PRO A 269 -13.91 -14.22 16.14
CA PRO A 269 -12.62 -13.80 16.68
C PRO A 269 -11.36 -14.40 16.02
N GLN A 270 -11.51 -15.40 15.17
CA GLN A 270 -10.37 -16.14 14.58
C GLN A 270 -10.40 -16.20 13.03
N ARG A 271 -11.27 -15.42 12.34
CA ARG A 271 -11.50 -15.57 10.91
C ARG A 271 -11.09 -14.32 10.11
N GLY A 272 -9.79 -14.14 9.88
CA GLY A 272 -9.26 -13.12 8.94
C GLY A 272 -9.24 -13.59 7.48
N ARG A 273 -10.21 -14.39 7.02
CA ARG A 273 -10.26 -14.99 5.69
C ARG A 273 -10.93 -14.05 4.70
N LEU A 274 -10.15 -13.50 3.77
CA LEU A 274 -10.59 -12.54 2.76
C LEU A 274 -10.18 -13.02 1.36
N LEU A 275 -11.11 -12.99 0.42
CA LEU A 275 -10.84 -13.02 -1.01
C LEU A 275 -11.06 -11.61 -1.56
N ILE A 276 -10.07 -11.05 -2.23
CA ILE A 276 -10.09 -9.66 -2.66
C ILE A 276 -9.82 -9.61 -4.16
N PRO A 277 -10.81 -9.27 -5.00
CA PRO A 277 -10.56 -9.05 -6.42
C PRO A 277 -9.73 -7.79 -6.59
N THR A 278 -8.61 -7.88 -7.32
CA THR A 278 -7.73 -6.74 -7.56
C THR A 278 -8.14 -5.97 -8.80
N THR A 279 -7.58 -4.77 -8.98
CA THR A 279 -7.75 -3.96 -10.20
C THR A 279 -7.16 -4.64 -11.46
N HIS A 280 -6.38 -5.72 -11.31
CA HIS A 280 -5.66 -6.38 -12.42
C HIS A 280 -6.04 -7.84 -12.60
N ASN A 281 -7.31 -8.16 -12.40
CA ASN A 281 -7.89 -9.48 -12.66
C ASN A 281 -7.17 -10.63 -11.93
N SER A 282 -6.77 -10.39 -10.68
CA SER A 282 -6.29 -11.42 -9.76
C SER A 282 -7.05 -11.36 -8.45
N ILE A 283 -6.86 -12.37 -7.61
CA ILE A 283 -7.44 -12.46 -6.27
C ILE A 283 -6.31 -12.46 -5.27
N VAL A 284 -6.33 -11.55 -4.30
CA VAL A 284 -5.54 -11.67 -3.09
C VAL A 284 -6.28 -12.58 -2.11
N VAL A 285 -5.64 -13.69 -1.75
CA VAL A 285 -6.08 -14.56 -0.66
C VAL A 285 -5.37 -14.11 0.61
N ALA A 286 -6.09 -13.53 1.52
CA ALA A 286 -5.56 -12.97 2.76
C ALA A 286 -6.09 -13.77 3.95
N HIS A 287 -5.38 -13.92 4.96
CA HIS A 287 -3.95 -13.99 5.27
C HIS A 287 -3.76 -14.90 6.48
N SER A 288 -2.54 -15.41 6.71
CA SER A 288 -2.18 -16.06 7.97
C SER A 288 -2.00 -15.02 9.08
N PHE A 289 -1.97 -15.48 10.33
CA PHE A 289 -1.62 -14.67 11.50
C PHE A 289 -0.54 -15.40 12.29
N GLU A 290 0.66 -14.85 12.25
CA GLU A 290 1.81 -15.38 12.97
C GLU A 290 2.46 -14.25 13.76
N PRO A 291 2.88 -14.46 15.03
CA PRO A 291 3.60 -13.44 15.76
C PRO A 291 4.83 -12.99 14.96
N MET A 292 5.07 -11.68 14.89
CA MET A 292 6.26 -11.15 14.27
C MET A 292 7.48 -11.46 15.14
N THR A 293 8.44 -12.19 14.59
CA THR A 293 9.68 -12.55 15.31
C THR A 293 10.75 -11.46 15.19
N HIS A 294 10.84 -10.82 14.01
CA HIS A 294 11.69 -9.68 13.75
C HIS A 294 11.17 -8.90 12.53
N LYS A 295 11.47 -7.60 12.47
CA LYS A 295 10.96 -6.67 11.43
C LYS A 295 11.39 -7.00 9.99
N GLY A 296 12.41 -7.82 9.81
CA GLY A 296 12.94 -8.25 8.51
C GLY A 296 12.39 -9.58 7.98
N ASP A 297 11.57 -10.31 8.75
CA ASP A 297 11.05 -11.63 8.36
C ASP A 297 10.00 -11.48 7.24
N LYS A 298 10.39 -11.76 6.01
CA LYS A 298 9.53 -11.75 4.81
C LYS A 298 9.34 -13.15 4.21
N ASP A 299 9.72 -14.19 4.93
CA ASP A 299 9.66 -15.55 4.44
C ASP A 299 8.21 -16.05 4.39
N THR A 300 7.93 -16.86 3.38
CA THR A 300 6.69 -17.63 3.30
C THR A 300 7.01 -19.10 3.56
N THR A 301 6.10 -19.81 4.24
CA THR A 301 6.27 -21.21 4.58
C THR A 301 5.27 -22.08 3.83
N ARG A 302 5.72 -23.26 3.39
CA ARG A 302 4.86 -24.21 2.67
C ARG A 302 3.60 -24.55 3.47
N GLU A 303 3.76 -24.76 4.76
CA GLU A 303 2.65 -25.11 5.65
C GLU A 303 1.54 -24.03 5.61
N LYS A 304 1.92 -22.75 5.77
CA LYS A 304 0.95 -21.64 5.76
C LYS A 304 0.36 -21.38 4.38
N LEU A 305 1.16 -21.55 3.32
CA LEU A 305 0.64 -21.43 1.95
C LEU A 305 -0.34 -22.56 1.62
N ASP A 306 -0.10 -23.77 2.10
CA ASP A 306 -1.03 -24.90 1.94
C ASP A 306 -2.34 -24.65 2.72
N GLU A 307 -2.25 -24.14 3.96
CA GLU A 307 -3.41 -23.71 4.75
C GLU A 307 -4.21 -22.62 4.03
N LEU A 308 -3.53 -21.59 3.52
CA LEU A 308 -4.16 -20.48 2.80
C LEU A 308 -4.85 -20.91 1.50
N MET A 309 -4.42 -21.99 0.84
CA MET A 309 -5.10 -22.50 -0.35
C MET A 309 -6.36 -23.32 -0.04
N THR A 310 -6.52 -23.81 1.18
CA THR A 310 -7.64 -24.72 1.51
C THR A 310 -8.98 -23.99 1.49
N TRP A 311 -9.11 -22.91 2.25
CA TRP A 311 -10.39 -22.24 2.45
C TRP A 311 -10.92 -21.46 1.22
N PRO A 312 -10.09 -20.87 0.31
CA PRO A 312 -10.60 -20.33 -0.94
C PRO A 312 -11.26 -21.37 -1.82
N MET A 313 -10.71 -22.60 -1.83
CA MET A 313 -11.30 -23.73 -2.57
C MET A 313 -12.60 -24.22 -1.94
N GLU A 314 -12.77 -24.05 -0.64
CA GLU A 314 -14.05 -24.30 0.04
C GLU A 314 -15.09 -23.22 -0.27
N MET A 315 -14.65 -21.95 -0.33
CA MET A 315 -15.53 -20.82 -0.58
C MET A 315 -15.97 -20.75 -2.04
N ILE A 316 -15.03 -20.97 -2.96
CA ILE A 316 -15.23 -20.98 -4.41
C ILE A 316 -14.66 -22.28 -4.96
N PRO A 317 -15.47 -23.34 -5.17
CA PRO A 317 -15.01 -24.66 -5.56
C PRO A 317 -14.22 -24.70 -6.89
N ASP A 318 -14.42 -23.72 -7.76
CA ASP A 318 -13.69 -23.59 -9.03
C ASP A 318 -12.23 -23.18 -8.87
N ILE A 319 -11.87 -22.57 -7.75
CA ILE A 319 -10.48 -22.23 -7.44
C ILE A 319 -9.70 -23.50 -7.12
N SER A 320 -8.49 -23.60 -7.66
CA SER A 320 -7.59 -24.71 -7.40
C SER A 320 -6.13 -24.26 -7.41
N ARG A 321 -5.22 -25.10 -6.92
CA ARG A 321 -3.77 -24.81 -6.88
C ARG A 321 -3.17 -24.43 -8.23
N LYS A 322 -3.74 -24.88 -9.36
CA LYS A 322 -3.28 -24.51 -10.71
C LYS A 322 -3.45 -23.02 -11.02
N HIS A 323 -4.28 -22.31 -10.26
CA HIS A 323 -4.52 -20.87 -10.43
C HIS A 323 -3.58 -19.99 -9.58
N LEU A 324 -2.75 -20.62 -8.73
CA LEU A 324 -1.75 -19.89 -7.93
C LEU A 324 -0.74 -19.20 -8.85
N VAL A 325 -0.54 -17.91 -8.62
CA VAL A 325 0.42 -17.07 -9.36
C VAL A 325 1.66 -16.79 -8.52
N SER A 326 1.48 -16.36 -7.27
CA SER A 326 2.58 -15.94 -6.40
C SER A 326 2.17 -15.99 -4.92
N SER A 327 3.16 -15.86 -4.06
CA SER A 327 2.98 -15.68 -2.62
C SER A 327 3.90 -14.58 -2.10
N PHE A 328 3.53 -13.94 -1.01
CA PHE A 328 4.36 -12.98 -0.31
C PHE A 328 3.96 -12.88 1.16
N ALA A 329 4.82 -12.25 1.97
CA ALA A 329 4.53 -11.96 3.36
C ALA A 329 4.56 -10.46 3.63
N GLY A 330 3.66 -10.01 4.50
CA GLY A 330 3.56 -8.64 4.98
C GLY A 330 3.38 -8.59 6.49
N TYR A 331 3.09 -7.40 7.00
CA TYR A 331 2.91 -7.19 8.43
C TYR A 331 1.63 -6.43 8.72
N LEU A 332 0.91 -6.89 9.74
CA LEU A 332 -0.18 -6.18 10.39
C LEU A 332 0.39 -5.55 11.66
N MET A 333 0.99 -4.38 11.50
CA MET A 333 1.68 -3.69 12.59
C MET A 333 0.74 -2.94 13.53
N TYR A 334 1.14 -2.79 14.77
CA TYR A 334 0.54 -1.92 15.76
C TYR A 334 1.63 -1.38 16.73
N ASN A 335 1.31 -0.33 17.47
CA ASN A 335 2.15 0.20 18.53
C ASN A 335 1.74 -0.37 19.90
N THR A 336 2.71 -0.54 20.81
CA THR A 336 2.44 -1.10 22.15
C THR A 336 1.77 -0.13 23.11
N LYS A 337 1.88 1.19 22.88
CA LYS A 337 1.23 2.23 23.69
C LYS A 337 -0.28 2.24 23.52
N ASN A 338 -0.75 2.05 22.28
CA ASN A 338 -2.18 1.92 21.96
C ASN A 338 -2.39 0.87 20.86
N PRO A 339 -2.40 -0.43 21.20
CA PRO A 339 -2.45 -1.51 20.20
C PRO A 339 -3.69 -1.53 19.32
N SER A 340 -4.78 -0.93 19.77
CA SER A 340 -6.06 -0.92 19.03
C SER A 340 -6.24 0.29 18.12
N ASP A 341 -5.34 1.27 18.16
CA ASP A 341 -5.49 2.53 17.46
C ASP A 341 -4.18 2.99 16.77
N HIS A 342 -4.25 4.07 16.00
CA HIS A 342 -3.08 4.77 15.52
C HIS A 342 -2.46 5.61 16.64
N LEU A 343 -1.14 5.83 16.58
CA LEU A 343 -0.44 6.73 17.46
C LEU A 343 0.02 7.94 16.65
N MET A 344 -0.61 9.08 16.93
CA MET A 344 -0.25 10.38 16.35
C MET A 344 -0.02 11.34 17.50
N GLU A 345 1.22 11.72 17.71
CA GLU A 345 1.61 12.54 18.85
C GLU A 345 2.82 13.41 18.54
N SER A 346 2.96 14.49 19.29
CA SER A 346 4.11 15.37 19.24
C SER A 346 4.84 15.33 20.59
N PRO A 347 5.71 14.35 20.81
CA PRO A 347 6.42 14.19 22.08
C PRO A 347 7.43 15.32 22.34
N LYS A 348 7.87 16.00 21.27
CA LYS A 348 8.78 17.14 21.31
C LYS A 348 8.36 18.20 20.30
N ARG A 349 8.76 19.43 20.54
CA ARG A 349 8.51 20.52 19.60
C ARG A 349 9.19 20.25 18.26
N GLY A 350 8.42 20.29 17.18
CA GLY A 350 8.92 20.05 15.83
C GLY A 350 9.14 18.58 15.49
N PHE A 351 8.80 17.63 16.38
CA PHE A 351 8.88 16.21 16.10
C PHE A 351 7.51 15.55 16.27
N ILE A 352 7.03 14.89 15.22
CA ILE A 352 5.73 14.20 15.20
C ILE A 352 5.94 12.71 14.93
N ASN A 353 5.41 11.86 15.80
CA ASN A 353 5.27 10.44 15.54
C ASN A 353 3.94 10.17 14.80
N ALA A 354 4.01 9.51 13.64
CA ALA A 354 2.86 9.05 12.85
C ALA A 354 2.94 7.53 12.71
N VAL A 355 2.61 6.80 13.78
CA VAL A 355 2.66 5.33 13.82
C VAL A 355 1.30 4.76 13.47
N VAL A 356 1.15 4.37 12.22
CA VAL A 356 -0.12 3.94 11.65
C VAL A 356 -0.24 2.43 11.68
N GLY A 357 -1.00 1.91 12.62
CA GLY A 357 -1.30 0.47 12.71
C GLY A 357 -2.25 -0.01 11.61
N ALA A 358 -2.36 -1.32 11.42
CA ALA A 358 -3.31 -1.92 10.46
C ALA A 358 -4.77 -1.75 10.93
N PRO A 359 -5.71 -1.44 10.00
CA PRO A 359 -5.53 -1.06 8.61
C PRO A 359 -5.04 0.39 8.46
N GLY A 360 -3.98 0.60 7.70
CA GLY A 360 -3.35 1.93 7.54
C GLY A 360 -3.53 2.56 6.14
N LEU A 361 -3.95 1.77 5.15
CA LEU A 361 -4.11 2.26 3.78
C LEU A 361 -5.26 3.26 3.67
N GLY A 362 -6.47 2.87 4.04
CA GLY A 362 -7.67 3.70 3.94
C GLY A 362 -7.56 5.05 4.67
N PRO A 363 -7.03 5.13 5.90
CA PRO A 363 -6.92 6.38 6.63
C PRO A 363 -5.79 7.31 6.17
N ALA A 364 -4.85 6.87 5.31
CA ALA A 364 -3.65 7.64 4.98
C ALA A 364 -3.89 9.09 4.52
N PRO A 365 -4.88 9.44 3.67
CA PRO A 365 -5.15 10.82 3.31
C PRO A 365 -5.65 11.69 4.49
N ALA A 366 -6.51 11.13 5.33
CA ALA A 366 -7.00 11.83 6.51
C ALA A 366 -5.90 12.02 7.56
N ILE A 367 -5.03 11.02 7.73
CA ILE A 367 -3.83 11.11 8.58
C ILE A 367 -2.92 12.24 8.11
N ALA A 368 -2.69 12.36 6.80
CA ALA A 368 -1.86 13.43 6.26
C ALA A 368 -2.40 14.81 6.62
N ARG A 369 -3.72 15.04 6.51
CA ARG A 369 -4.33 16.32 6.93
C ARG A 369 -4.22 16.57 8.42
N GLU A 370 -4.39 15.54 9.24
CA GLU A 370 -4.23 15.65 10.70
C GLU A 370 -2.79 16.07 11.06
N ILE A 371 -1.77 15.46 10.42
CA ILE A 371 -0.37 15.83 10.63
C ILE A 371 -0.10 17.26 10.18
N VAL A 372 -0.67 17.69 9.05
CA VAL A 372 -0.56 19.10 8.60
C VAL A 372 -1.13 20.06 9.65
N SER A 373 -2.28 19.72 10.26
CA SER A 373 -2.85 20.50 11.37
C SER A 373 -1.91 20.52 12.58
N MET A 374 -1.36 19.37 12.97
CA MET A 374 -0.41 19.28 14.09
C MET A 374 0.86 20.13 13.85
N LEU A 375 1.36 20.20 12.62
CA LEU A 375 2.49 21.03 12.24
C LEU A 375 2.13 22.53 12.34
N ALA A 376 0.94 22.92 11.90
CA ALA A 376 0.45 24.29 12.01
C ALA A 376 0.30 24.72 13.49
N ASP A 377 -0.23 23.84 14.34
CA ASP A 377 -0.36 24.09 15.79
C ASP A 377 1.01 24.29 16.47
N GLN A 378 2.08 23.75 15.87
CA GLN A 378 3.45 23.98 16.34
C GLN A 378 4.15 25.19 15.71
N GLY A 379 3.45 25.90 14.83
CA GLY A 379 3.92 27.17 14.25
C GLY A 379 4.43 27.07 12.81
N LEU A 380 4.22 25.94 12.11
CA LEU A 380 4.48 25.90 10.66
C LEU A 380 3.48 26.80 9.94
N GLU A 381 3.99 27.78 9.21
CA GLU A 381 3.16 28.69 8.43
C GLU A 381 2.66 28.02 7.15
N LEU A 382 1.36 27.90 6.97
CA LEU A 382 0.71 27.26 5.84
C LEU A 382 0.15 28.28 4.84
N VAL A 383 1.02 28.87 4.03
CA VAL A 383 0.62 29.76 2.93
C VAL A 383 0.35 28.93 1.69
N ALA A 384 -0.86 28.96 1.17
CA ALA A 384 -1.21 28.23 -0.05
C ALA A 384 -0.34 28.66 -1.24
N ARG A 385 0.08 27.70 -2.05
CA ARG A 385 0.81 27.95 -3.29
C ARG A 385 -0.14 28.41 -4.39
N SER A 386 0.18 29.51 -5.05
CA SER A 386 -0.58 29.97 -6.22
C SER A 386 -0.29 29.16 -7.48
N ASP A 387 0.85 28.47 -7.53
CA ASP A 387 1.34 27.64 -8.62
C ASP A 387 1.11 26.14 -8.38
N PHE A 388 0.32 25.76 -7.38
CA PHE A 388 -0.02 24.38 -7.13
C PHE A 388 -0.84 23.81 -8.29
N ASN A 389 -0.31 22.76 -8.92
CA ASN A 389 -1.06 22.00 -9.93
C ASN A 389 -1.77 20.82 -9.24
N PRO A 390 -3.12 20.81 -9.15
CA PRO A 390 -3.85 19.73 -8.49
C PRO A 390 -3.87 18.42 -9.30
N TYR A 391 -3.55 18.47 -10.59
CA TYR A 391 -3.67 17.34 -11.50
C TYR A 391 -2.32 16.68 -11.76
N LEU A 392 -2.32 15.35 -11.74
CA LEU A 392 -1.20 14.52 -12.22
C LEU A 392 -1.61 13.91 -13.56
N SER A 393 -0.86 14.26 -14.62
CA SER A 393 -1.06 13.60 -15.91
C SER A 393 -0.46 12.21 -15.89
N ARG A 394 -1.28 11.20 -16.08
CA ARG A 394 -0.85 9.80 -16.21
C ARG A 394 -1.46 9.18 -17.46
N GLU A 395 -0.67 8.37 -18.13
CA GLU A 395 -1.16 7.57 -19.23
C GLU A 395 -1.87 6.34 -18.67
N PRO A 396 -3.06 5.98 -19.18
CA PRO A 396 -3.72 4.73 -18.83
C PRO A 396 -2.87 3.55 -19.28
N HIS A 397 -3.01 2.41 -18.62
CA HIS A 397 -2.35 1.19 -19.07
C HIS A 397 -2.80 0.86 -20.51
N PHE A 398 -1.83 0.52 -21.36
CA PHE A 398 -2.10 0.22 -22.77
C PHE A 398 -3.12 -0.90 -22.92
N MET A 399 -3.15 -1.86 -21.99
CA MET A 399 -4.11 -2.95 -21.97
C MET A 399 -5.57 -2.46 -21.89
N ASP A 400 -5.83 -1.41 -21.13
CA ASP A 400 -7.18 -0.94 -20.80
C ASP A 400 -7.79 -0.05 -21.90
N LEU A 401 -6.97 0.37 -22.88
CA LEU A 401 -7.42 1.14 -24.02
C LEU A 401 -8.30 0.32 -24.97
N SER A 402 -9.24 0.98 -25.64
CA SER A 402 -9.99 0.40 -26.76
C SER A 402 -9.07 0.02 -27.93
N SER A 403 -9.53 -0.82 -28.83
CA SER A 403 -8.75 -1.19 -30.03
C SER A 403 -8.41 0.01 -30.92
N GLU A 404 -9.31 0.98 -30.99
CA GLU A 404 -9.09 2.22 -31.75
C GLU A 404 -7.98 3.08 -31.11
N GLU A 405 -8.07 3.32 -29.82
CA GLU A 405 -7.05 4.06 -29.07
C GLU A 405 -5.68 3.38 -29.14
N LYS A 406 -5.63 2.04 -29.01
CA LYS A 406 -4.40 1.25 -29.21
C LYS A 406 -3.77 1.48 -30.56
N ASN A 407 -4.57 1.45 -31.63
CA ASN A 407 -4.08 1.68 -32.99
C ASN A 407 -3.54 3.11 -33.17
N ILE A 408 -4.23 4.11 -32.62
CA ILE A 408 -3.77 5.51 -32.64
C ILE A 408 -2.43 5.62 -31.90
N ARG A 409 -2.31 5.03 -30.72
CA ARG A 409 -1.06 5.04 -29.92
C ARG A 409 0.09 4.37 -30.65
N ILE A 410 -0.13 3.20 -31.26
CA ILE A 410 0.90 2.48 -32.02
C ILE A 410 1.34 3.29 -33.25
N ALA A 411 0.41 3.97 -33.95
CA ALA A 411 0.74 4.80 -35.09
C ALA A 411 1.59 6.03 -34.71
N THR A 412 1.38 6.58 -33.50
CA THR A 412 2.11 7.75 -32.99
C THR A 412 3.46 7.35 -32.38
N GLU A 413 3.49 6.25 -31.63
CA GLU A 413 4.67 5.74 -30.94
C GLU A 413 4.74 4.21 -31.09
N PRO A 414 5.51 3.69 -32.08
CA PRO A 414 5.54 2.26 -32.41
C PRO A 414 5.91 1.33 -31.24
N ALA A 415 6.62 1.85 -30.24
CA ALA A 415 7.00 1.08 -29.04
C ALA A 415 5.79 0.56 -28.23
N TYR A 416 4.61 1.15 -28.40
CA TYR A 416 3.36 0.59 -27.86
C TYR A 416 2.95 -0.75 -28.52
N GLY A 417 3.33 -0.97 -29.78
CA GLY A 417 3.09 -2.22 -30.49
C GLY A 417 4.04 -3.36 -30.08
N HIS A 418 5.11 -3.07 -29.37
CA HIS A 418 6.09 -4.07 -28.91
C HIS A 418 5.69 -4.60 -27.53
N MET A 419 4.96 -5.70 -27.49
CA MET A 419 4.52 -6.33 -26.24
C MET A 419 5.67 -7.06 -25.55
N VAL A 420 6.11 -6.53 -24.40
CA VAL A 420 7.22 -7.09 -23.60
C VAL A 420 6.72 -8.09 -22.56
N CYS A 421 5.74 -7.72 -21.75
CA CYS A 421 5.15 -8.62 -20.76
C CYS A 421 3.81 -9.17 -21.30
N ARG A 422 3.83 -10.44 -21.74
CA ARG A 422 2.65 -11.06 -22.33
C ARG A 422 1.57 -11.47 -21.32
N CYS A 423 1.95 -11.74 -20.05
CA CYS A 423 0.99 -12.13 -19.02
C CYS A 423 0.17 -10.94 -18.53
N MET A 424 0.79 -9.75 -18.47
CA MET A 424 0.18 -8.51 -17.98
C MET A 424 -0.02 -7.49 -19.10
N HIS A 425 0.23 -7.89 -20.35
CA HIS A 425 0.05 -7.07 -21.56
C HIS A 425 0.71 -5.69 -21.48
N VAL A 426 1.95 -5.65 -21.00
CA VAL A 426 2.74 -4.41 -20.88
C VAL A 426 3.61 -4.22 -22.11
N SER A 427 3.51 -3.05 -22.73
CA SER A 427 4.27 -2.65 -23.90
C SER A 427 5.69 -2.13 -23.55
N GLU A 428 6.55 -2.04 -24.55
CA GLU A 428 7.86 -1.43 -24.42
C GLU A 428 7.76 0.03 -23.99
N GLN A 429 6.81 0.79 -24.55
CA GLN A 429 6.65 2.22 -24.23
C GLN A 429 6.27 2.45 -22.78
N GLU A 430 5.42 1.61 -22.18
CA GLU A 430 5.08 1.72 -20.76
C GLU A 430 6.32 1.50 -19.86
N ILE A 431 7.20 0.56 -20.23
CA ILE A 431 8.46 0.33 -19.51
C ILE A 431 9.38 1.54 -19.64
N ARG A 432 9.56 2.10 -20.86
CA ARG A 432 10.34 3.30 -21.08
C ARG A 432 9.79 4.50 -20.30
N ALA A 433 8.48 4.68 -20.29
CA ALA A 433 7.81 5.73 -19.53
C ALA A 433 8.05 5.57 -18.02
N ALA A 434 8.01 4.35 -17.48
CA ALA A 434 8.32 4.09 -16.08
C ALA A 434 9.76 4.46 -15.71
N VAL A 435 10.72 4.16 -16.58
CA VAL A 435 12.13 4.53 -16.38
C VAL A 435 12.30 6.05 -16.43
N ARG A 436 11.69 6.72 -17.40
CA ARG A 436 11.70 8.20 -17.51
C ARG A 436 11.03 8.88 -16.31
N ALA A 437 10.02 8.25 -15.73
CA ALA A 437 9.40 8.68 -14.47
C ALA A 437 10.24 8.37 -13.21
N GLY A 438 11.51 7.94 -13.39
CA GLY A 438 12.48 7.77 -12.32
C GLY A 438 12.62 6.36 -11.75
N ALA A 439 12.07 5.33 -12.40
CA ALA A 439 12.35 3.94 -12.03
C ALA A 439 13.80 3.57 -12.40
N LYS A 440 14.55 3.08 -11.40
CA LYS A 440 15.96 2.70 -11.56
C LYS A 440 16.22 1.22 -11.33
N THR A 441 15.26 0.49 -10.81
CA THR A 441 15.37 -0.93 -10.49
C THR A 441 14.27 -1.75 -11.18
N LEU A 442 14.53 -3.04 -11.36
CA LEU A 442 13.57 -3.94 -11.99
C LEU A 442 12.24 -4.01 -11.20
N ASP A 443 12.33 -3.98 -9.88
CA ASP A 443 11.14 -3.97 -9.02
C ASP A 443 10.35 -2.63 -9.13
N GLU A 444 11.02 -1.47 -9.31
CA GLU A 444 10.30 -0.21 -9.57
C GLU A 444 9.52 -0.28 -10.88
N VAL A 445 10.13 -0.77 -11.97
CA VAL A 445 9.43 -0.98 -13.24
C VAL A 445 8.26 -1.94 -13.04
N LYS A 446 8.50 -3.07 -12.37
CA LYS A 446 7.46 -4.08 -12.08
C LYS A 446 6.25 -3.48 -11.36
N PHE A 447 6.46 -2.68 -10.34
CA PHE A 447 5.37 -2.10 -9.53
C PHE A 447 4.71 -0.88 -10.18
N ARG A 448 5.37 -0.21 -11.14
CA ARG A 448 4.77 0.88 -11.93
C ARG A 448 3.97 0.39 -13.13
N THR A 449 4.38 -0.74 -13.73
CA THR A 449 3.81 -1.23 -15.01
C THR A 449 3.14 -2.58 -14.91
N LEU A 450 3.31 -3.30 -13.81
CA LEU A 450 2.94 -4.72 -13.62
C LEU A 450 3.77 -5.72 -14.44
N ALA A 451 4.76 -5.29 -15.23
CA ALA A 451 5.64 -6.19 -15.95
C ALA A 451 6.35 -7.15 -14.98
N GLY A 452 6.14 -8.46 -15.16
CA GLY A 452 6.71 -9.48 -14.29
C GLY A 452 5.83 -9.90 -13.10
N MET A 453 4.61 -9.34 -12.95
CA MET A 453 3.68 -9.76 -11.88
C MET A 453 2.79 -10.96 -12.24
N GLY A 454 2.64 -11.26 -13.53
CA GLY A 454 1.81 -12.36 -13.96
C GLY A 454 2.46 -13.74 -13.76
N ARG A 455 1.81 -14.76 -14.26
CA ARG A 455 2.08 -16.19 -13.99
C ARG A 455 3.54 -16.62 -14.12
N CYS A 456 4.31 -16.08 -15.07
CA CYS A 456 5.72 -16.45 -15.24
C CYS A 456 6.68 -15.71 -14.28
N GLN A 457 6.19 -14.78 -13.47
CA GLN A 457 6.97 -13.99 -12.48
C GLN A 457 8.25 -13.37 -13.07
N GLY A 458 8.16 -12.83 -14.29
CA GLY A 458 9.29 -12.21 -14.99
C GLY A 458 10.18 -13.17 -15.79
N GLY A 459 9.97 -14.48 -15.68
CA GLY A 459 10.80 -15.49 -16.36
C GLY A 459 10.90 -15.31 -17.88
N PHE A 460 9.91 -14.68 -18.50
CA PHE A 460 9.92 -14.36 -19.93
C PHE A 460 10.34 -12.92 -20.23
N CYS A 461 9.82 -11.93 -19.48
CA CYS A 461 10.00 -10.51 -19.83
C CYS A 461 11.24 -9.85 -19.20
N ALA A 462 11.77 -10.37 -18.08
CA ALA A 462 12.81 -9.68 -17.32
C ALA A 462 14.06 -9.32 -18.14
N SER A 463 14.52 -10.20 -19.04
CA SER A 463 15.69 -9.93 -19.88
C SER A 463 15.46 -8.74 -20.82
N ARG A 464 14.27 -8.63 -21.42
CA ARG A 464 13.94 -7.48 -22.29
C ARG A 464 13.73 -6.21 -21.48
N VAL A 465 13.11 -6.30 -20.30
CA VAL A 465 12.98 -5.16 -19.38
C VAL A 465 14.34 -4.61 -18.99
N ILE A 466 15.31 -5.49 -18.64
CA ILE A 466 16.70 -5.09 -18.32
C ILE A 466 17.35 -4.36 -19.48
N GLN A 467 17.18 -4.84 -20.72
CA GLN A 467 17.71 -4.18 -21.90
C GLN A 467 17.13 -2.77 -22.09
N ILE A 468 15.80 -2.64 -22.02
CA ILE A 468 15.12 -1.34 -22.15
C ILE A 468 15.56 -0.38 -21.04
N MET A 469 15.67 -0.85 -19.79
CA MET A 469 16.17 -0.05 -18.69
C MET A 469 17.61 0.43 -18.93
N ALA A 470 18.49 -0.47 -19.38
CA ALA A 470 19.89 -0.14 -19.66
C ALA A 470 20.02 0.91 -20.77
N GLU A 471 19.19 0.79 -21.83
CA GLU A 471 19.10 1.78 -22.92
C GLU A 471 18.64 3.15 -22.40
N GLU A 472 17.55 3.22 -21.64
CA GLU A 472 16.98 4.48 -21.12
C GLU A 472 17.90 5.15 -20.08
N LEU A 473 18.55 4.36 -19.22
CA LEU A 473 19.45 4.85 -18.18
C LEU A 473 20.87 5.11 -18.69
N GLN A 474 21.20 4.68 -19.93
CA GLN A 474 22.53 4.76 -20.54
C GLN A 474 23.61 4.06 -19.68
N VAL A 475 23.29 2.89 -19.14
CA VAL A 475 24.18 2.05 -18.34
C VAL A 475 24.33 0.66 -18.95
N SER A 476 25.31 -0.12 -18.48
CA SER A 476 25.42 -1.52 -18.90
C SER A 476 24.27 -2.37 -18.29
N PRO A 477 23.72 -3.35 -19.01
CA PRO A 477 22.72 -4.28 -18.45
C PRO A 477 23.18 -4.97 -17.15
N VAL A 478 24.48 -5.16 -16.93
CA VAL A 478 25.04 -5.76 -15.71
C VAL A 478 24.93 -4.85 -14.48
N GLU A 479 24.69 -3.55 -14.68
CA GLU A 479 24.49 -2.57 -13.62
C GLU A 479 23.04 -2.51 -13.13
N ILE A 480 22.11 -3.14 -13.86
CA ILE A 480 20.71 -3.15 -13.47
C ILE A 480 20.50 -4.06 -12.26
N THR A 481 19.95 -3.49 -11.21
CA THR A 481 19.62 -4.21 -9.97
C THR A 481 18.15 -4.58 -9.90
N LYS A 482 17.84 -5.61 -9.12
CA LYS A 482 16.46 -6.01 -8.85
C LYS A 482 15.74 -4.96 -7.97
N LYS A 483 16.39 -4.54 -6.87
CA LYS A 483 15.78 -3.69 -5.81
C LYS A 483 16.74 -2.66 -5.21
N GLY A 484 17.81 -2.28 -5.94
CA GLY A 484 18.89 -1.42 -5.43
C GLY A 484 19.98 -2.20 -4.68
N GLY A 485 20.96 -1.49 -4.17
CA GLY A 485 22.13 -2.07 -3.49
C GLY A 485 22.84 -3.11 -4.34
N GLY A 486 23.32 -4.19 -3.73
CA GLY A 486 24.03 -5.30 -4.40
C GLY A 486 23.16 -6.33 -5.11
N SER A 487 21.86 -6.04 -5.38
CA SER A 487 20.93 -7.00 -5.99
C SER A 487 21.03 -7.08 -7.51
N PHE A 488 22.23 -7.23 -8.05
CA PHE A 488 22.48 -7.31 -9.50
C PHE A 488 21.78 -8.51 -10.14
N MET A 489 21.17 -8.28 -11.31
CA MET A 489 20.46 -9.31 -12.06
C MET A 489 21.40 -10.15 -12.92
N LEU A 490 22.50 -9.58 -13.37
CA LEU A 490 23.50 -10.22 -14.23
C LEU A 490 24.87 -10.12 -13.55
N LYS A 491 25.65 -11.19 -13.59
CA LYS A 491 26.96 -11.24 -12.97
C LYS A 491 28.05 -10.53 -13.83
N SER A 492 28.04 -10.80 -15.13
CA SER A 492 29.05 -10.28 -16.08
C SER A 492 28.56 -10.42 -17.52
N LYS A 493 29.27 -9.80 -18.46
CA LYS A 493 29.07 -10.04 -19.89
C LYS A 493 29.59 -11.45 -20.29
N THR A 494 28.86 -12.15 -21.13
CA THR A 494 29.19 -13.56 -21.52
C THR A 494 30.59 -13.73 -22.14
N LYS A 495 31.13 -12.67 -22.79
CA LYS A 495 32.44 -12.70 -23.47
C LYS A 495 33.56 -11.96 -22.73
N SER A 496 33.37 -11.56 -21.50
CA SER A 496 34.37 -10.90 -20.66
C SER A 496 35.10 -11.92 -19.77
N PHE A 497 35.89 -12.79 -20.36
CA PHE A 497 36.80 -13.65 -19.62
C PHE A 497 37.94 -12.81 -19.02
N GLY A 498 37.96 -12.64 -17.69
CA GLY A 498 39.05 -11.97 -16.95
C GLY A 498 38.79 -10.51 -16.56
N GLU A 499 37.65 -9.92 -16.86
CA GLU A 499 37.26 -8.64 -16.27
C GLU A 499 36.40 -8.92 -15.01
N GLU A 500 36.82 -8.38 -13.88
CA GLU A 500 36.03 -8.46 -12.62
C GLU A 500 34.69 -7.77 -12.83
N GLY A 501 33.57 -8.50 -12.54
CA GLY A 501 32.22 -7.94 -12.59
C GLY A 501 32.03 -6.90 -11.46
N PRO A 502 31.06 -5.96 -11.58
CA PRO A 502 30.73 -5.05 -10.50
C PRO A 502 30.19 -5.86 -9.32
N GLY A 503 30.99 -6.11 -8.30
CA GLY A 503 30.46 -6.76 -7.09
C GLY A 503 31.36 -7.69 -6.28
N GLU A 504 32.68 -7.71 -6.48
CA GLU A 504 33.54 -8.23 -5.43
C GLU A 504 33.72 -7.13 -4.35
N VAL A 505 32.74 -7.02 -3.46
CA VAL A 505 32.94 -6.41 -2.15
C VAL A 505 33.63 -7.47 -1.32
N ALA A 506 34.89 -7.21 -0.96
CA ALA A 506 35.67 -8.02 -0.02
C ALA A 506 34.84 -8.31 1.23
N GLY A 507 34.83 -9.58 1.64
CA GLY A 507 34.11 -10.11 2.78
C GLY A 507 34.55 -9.57 4.15
#